data_dda379556501e64c3f881964fc1ae6f6
#
_entry.id   dda379556501e64c3f881964fc1ae6f6
#
_cell.length_a   1.000
_cell.length_b   1.000
_cell.length_c   1.000
_cell.angle_alpha   90.00
_cell.angle_beta   90.00
_cell.angle_gamma   90.00
#
_symmetry.space_group_name_H-M   'P 1'
#
loop_
_entity.id
_entity.type
_entity.pdbx_description
1 polymer ?
#
loop_
_entity_poly.entity_id
_entity_poly.type
_entity_poly.pdbx_seq_one_letter_code
_entity_poly.pdbx_strand_id
1 'polypeptide(L)'
;MKAAILTHYDKNGTNLEIRDVPLPVLEEDEVLVRVKAAAVNPLDNMIIHGEVKLIVPYKMPLIMGNEFSGIVEKTGKNTTRFKAGDKVYGRMPLKKIGAFAQYAAIEESALALMPDYLSFEEAASIPLTALTAMQAFEIMQVKSGESIFISGGTGSLGAMAIPIAKSLGLHVYTNGSKENEERVRKLGAERFIDYKKENYVDVLTNVDHVLDTLGDRELPNEFKVLKKGGNLVSLRGLPNGRFAKRNKMSMFKQILFQIAGRKYDKMAAKNKQTYDFIFVHEDGKQLDRINQIFNKTHPIETSIDTIFSLDQINEALNKVRNGKSKGKTIIKIGE
;
A
#
# COMPACT_ATOMS: atom_id res chain seq x y z
N MET A 1 -23.22 -11.13 10.03
CA MET A 1 -22.75 -9.95 9.31
C MET A 1 -22.46 -10.28 7.88
N LYS A 2 -22.74 -9.37 6.95
CA LYS A 2 -22.35 -9.56 5.54
C LYS A 2 -20.85 -9.41 5.34
N ALA A 3 -20.24 -10.27 4.52
CA ALA A 3 -18.83 -10.25 4.17
C ALA A 3 -18.59 -10.79 2.75
N ALA A 4 -17.54 -10.31 2.11
CA ALA A 4 -17.08 -10.79 0.79
C ALA A 4 -16.02 -11.89 0.97
N ILE A 5 -16.34 -13.08 0.53
CA ILE A 5 -15.62 -14.34 0.79
C ILE A 5 -14.94 -14.84 -0.46
N LEU A 6 -13.64 -15.12 -0.36
CA LEU A 6 -12.88 -15.91 -1.32
C LEU A 6 -12.93 -17.39 -0.89
N THR A 7 -13.51 -18.25 -1.72
CA THR A 7 -13.65 -19.69 -1.44
C THR A 7 -12.49 -20.52 -1.95
N HIS A 8 -11.82 -20.05 -2.98
CA HIS A 8 -10.64 -20.68 -3.59
C HIS A 8 -9.88 -19.65 -4.43
N TYR A 9 -8.59 -19.90 -4.67
CA TYR A 9 -7.81 -19.07 -5.60
C TYR A 9 -8.35 -19.22 -7.02
N ASP A 10 -8.54 -18.09 -7.71
CA ASP A 10 -9.00 -18.04 -9.10
C ASP A 10 -8.07 -17.17 -9.95
N LYS A 11 -7.27 -17.79 -10.81
CA LYS A 11 -6.30 -17.09 -11.65
C LYS A 11 -6.93 -16.19 -12.71
N ASN A 12 -8.18 -16.43 -13.06
CA ASN A 12 -8.85 -15.78 -14.20
C ASN A 12 -10.00 -14.85 -13.78
N GLY A 13 -10.50 -15.01 -12.56
CA GLY A 13 -11.68 -14.32 -12.07
C GLY A 13 -11.41 -13.37 -10.90
N THR A 14 -12.51 -12.75 -10.45
CA THR A 14 -12.56 -11.89 -9.24
C THR A 14 -13.80 -12.26 -8.43
N ASN A 15 -14.20 -13.53 -8.44
CA ASN A 15 -15.49 -13.97 -7.92
C ASN A 15 -15.43 -14.14 -6.40
N LEU A 16 -15.72 -13.06 -5.67
CA LEU A 16 -16.04 -13.13 -4.25
C LEU A 16 -17.53 -13.39 -4.07
N GLU A 17 -17.87 -14.20 -3.08
CA GLU A 17 -19.25 -14.48 -2.70
C GLU A 17 -19.64 -13.59 -1.52
N ILE A 18 -20.76 -12.87 -1.62
CA ILE A 18 -21.34 -12.19 -0.46
C ILE A 18 -22.11 -13.19 0.37
N ARG A 19 -21.69 -13.36 1.62
CA ARG A 19 -22.32 -14.31 2.56
C ARG A 19 -22.59 -13.65 3.91
N ASP A 20 -23.62 -14.16 4.58
CA ASP A 20 -23.80 -13.91 6.01
C ASP A 20 -22.93 -14.86 6.82
N VAL A 21 -22.10 -14.28 7.68
CA VAL A 21 -21.16 -15.01 8.54
C VAL A 21 -21.30 -14.52 9.99
N PRO A 22 -20.90 -15.31 11.00
CA PRO A 22 -20.84 -14.86 12.38
C PRO A 22 -19.96 -13.60 12.55
N LEU A 23 -20.18 -12.83 13.59
CA LEU A 23 -19.25 -11.77 13.99
C LEU A 23 -17.88 -12.38 14.30
N PRO A 24 -16.78 -11.68 13.99
CA PRO A 24 -15.45 -12.17 14.33
C PRO A 24 -15.31 -12.28 15.86
N VAL A 25 -14.60 -13.31 16.32
CA VAL A 25 -14.22 -13.44 17.73
C VAL A 25 -13.21 -12.35 18.03
N LEU A 26 -13.43 -11.63 19.12
CA LEU A 26 -12.58 -10.55 19.59
C LEU A 26 -11.53 -11.12 20.55
N GLU A 27 -10.27 -11.05 20.17
CA GLU A 27 -9.14 -11.42 21.01
C GLU A 27 -8.81 -10.30 22.03
N GLU A 28 -7.99 -10.63 23.04
CA GLU A 28 -7.72 -9.72 24.15
C GLU A 28 -7.03 -8.40 23.77
N ASP A 29 -6.17 -8.43 22.74
CA ASP A 29 -5.41 -7.28 22.21
C ASP A 29 -6.06 -6.63 20.98
N GLU A 30 -7.29 -7.04 20.65
CA GLU A 30 -8.01 -6.58 19.46
C GLU A 30 -9.11 -5.59 19.79
N VAL A 31 -9.48 -4.83 18.80
CA VAL A 31 -10.72 -4.04 18.79
C VAL A 31 -11.65 -4.56 17.70
N LEU A 32 -12.93 -4.60 17.99
CA LEU A 32 -13.99 -4.86 17.02
C LEU A 32 -14.40 -3.54 16.42
N VAL A 33 -14.18 -3.40 15.11
CA VAL A 33 -14.53 -2.19 14.37
C VAL A 33 -15.72 -2.46 13.47
N ARG A 34 -16.74 -1.61 13.57
CA ARG A 34 -17.81 -1.53 12.58
C ARG A 34 -17.27 -0.76 11.39
N VAL A 35 -16.99 -1.48 10.31
CA VAL A 35 -16.40 -0.93 9.08
C VAL A 35 -17.41 -0.02 8.38
N LYS A 36 -17.00 1.18 8.01
CA LYS A 36 -17.78 2.16 7.24
C LYS A 36 -17.35 2.24 5.79
N ALA A 37 -16.06 2.13 5.54
CA ALA A 37 -15.51 2.08 4.19
C ALA A 37 -14.26 1.19 4.15
N ALA A 38 -14.03 0.56 3.02
CA ALA A 38 -12.81 -0.20 2.71
C ALA A 38 -12.32 0.17 1.31
N ALA A 39 -11.01 0.07 1.05
CA ALA A 39 -10.48 0.37 -0.28
C ALA A 39 -10.00 -0.89 -0.99
N VAL A 40 -10.27 -0.95 -2.30
CA VAL A 40 -9.80 -2.00 -3.20
C VAL A 40 -8.44 -1.64 -3.75
N ASN A 41 -7.51 -2.57 -3.67
CA ASN A 41 -6.13 -2.43 -4.12
C ASN A 41 -5.75 -3.50 -5.14
N PRO A 42 -4.72 -3.28 -5.97
CA PRO A 42 -4.16 -4.34 -6.81
C PRO A 42 -3.77 -5.60 -6.02
N LEU A 43 -3.37 -5.43 -4.75
CA LEU A 43 -3.04 -6.53 -3.84
C LEU A 43 -4.23 -7.49 -3.63
N ASP A 44 -5.46 -6.98 -3.56
CA ASP A 44 -6.65 -7.83 -3.40
C ASP A 44 -6.79 -8.79 -4.58
N ASN A 45 -6.60 -8.31 -5.82
CA ASN A 45 -6.58 -9.16 -7.01
C ASN A 45 -5.41 -10.16 -6.99
N MET A 46 -4.20 -9.75 -6.58
CA MET A 46 -3.05 -10.66 -6.46
C MET A 46 -3.31 -11.77 -5.43
N ILE A 47 -4.03 -11.49 -4.34
CA ILE A 47 -4.44 -12.50 -3.36
C ILE A 47 -5.42 -13.47 -4.00
N ILE A 48 -6.46 -12.97 -4.68
CA ILE A 48 -7.46 -13.81 -5.38
C ILE A 48 -6.80 -14.74 -6.39
N HIS A 49 -5.82 -14.23 -7.15
CA HIS A 49 -5.09 -15.01 -8.16
C HIS A 49 -4.04 -15.96 -7.55
N GLY A 50 -3.78 -15.89 -6.23
CA GLY A 50 -2.77 -16.70 -5.54
C GLY A 50 -1.32 -16.30 -5.84
N GLU A 51 -1.10 -15.11 -6.39
CA GLU A 51 0.24 -14.61 -6.75
C GLU A 51 1.13 -14.38 -5.52
N VAL A 52 0.53 -14.03 -4.38
CA VAL A 52 1.26 -13.76 -3.13
C VAL A 52 1.33 -14.96 -2.17
N LYS A 53 0.80 -16.12 -2.54
CA LYS A 53 0.71 -17.30 -1.64
C LYS A 53 2.06 -17.81 -1.11
N LEU A 54 3.16 -17.56 -1.82
CA LEU A 54 4.51 -17.90 -1.34
C LEU A 54 4.98 -16.96 -0.21
N ILE A 55 4.50 -15.72 -0.21
CA ILE A 55 4.77 -14.74 0.86
C ILE A 55 3.82 -15.01 2.02
N VAL A 56 2.51 -14.95 1.75
CA VAL A 56 1.43 -15.18 2.73
C VAL A 56 0.46 -16.24 2.19
N PRO A 57 0.50 -17.49 2.71
CA PRO A 57 -0.47 -18.52 2.34
C PRO A 57 -1.76 -18.31 3.14
N TYR A 58 -2.83 -17.95 2.46
CA TYR A 58 -4.15 -17.83 3.09
C TYR A 58 -4.90 -19.17 3.10
N LYS A 59 -5.63 -19.41 4.20
CA LYS A 59 -6.58 -20.51 4.30
C LYS A 59 -7.95 -20.05 3.80
N MET A 60 -8.64 -20.93 3.06
CA MET A 60 -9.98 -20.68 2.55
C MET A 60 -11.03 -21.41 3.39
N PRO A 61 -12.25 -20.89 3.54
CA PRO A 61 -12.74 -19.61 3.02
C PRO A 61 -12.11 -18.41 3.73
N LEU A 62 -11.90 -17.30 3.00
CA LEU A 62 -11.22 -16.10 3.48
C LEU A 62 -12.10 -14.86 3.28
N ILE A 63 -12.33 -14.07 4.33
CA ILE A 63 -12.90 -12.73 4.18
C ILE A 63 -11.81 -11.84 3.57
N MET A 64 -12.13 -11.17 2.46
CA MET A 64 -11.17 -10.35 1.73
C MET A 64 -11.10 -8.90 2.24
N GLY A 65 -10.12 -8.15 1.75
CA GLY A 65 -9.92 -6.72 2.02
C GLY A 65 -8.76 -6.44 2.95
N ASN A 66 -7.96 -5.45 2.58
CA ASN A 66 -6.67 -5.16 3.22
C ASN A 66 -6.64 -3.87 4.05
N GLU A 67 -7.53 -2.90 3.79
CA GLU A 67 -7.56 -1.62 4.49
C GLU A 67 -8.98 -1.09 4.64
N PHE A 68 -9.21 -0.31 5.67
CA PHE A 68 -10.53 0.19 6.00
C PHE A 68 -10.48 1.42 6.91
N SER A 69 -11.65 2.03 7.09
CA SER A 69 -12.01 2.96 8.15
C SER A 69 -13.33 2.57 8.81
N GLY A 70 -13.53 2.94 10.05
CA GLY A 70 -14.75 2.57 10.76
C GLY A 70 -14.81 3.13 12.16
N ILE A 71 -15.74 2.60 12.96
CA ILE A 71 -15.99 3.02 14.34
C ILE A 71 -15.75 1.82 15.27
N VAL A 72 -14.98 2.03 16.31
CA VAL A 72 -14.75 1.02 17.35
C VAL A 72 -16.07 0.70 18.03
N GLU A 73 -16.47 -0.57 17.99
CA GLU A 73 -17.69 -1.08 18.63
C GLU A 73 -17.40 -1.65 20.03
N LYS A 74 -16.32 -2.44 20.13
CA LYS A 74 -15.86 -3.07 21.38
C LYS A 74 -14.34 -3.13 21.40
N THR A 75 -13.77 -3.21 22.61
CA THR A 75 -12.34 -3.38 22.85
C THR A 75 -12.08 -4.67 23.61
N GLY A 76 -10.99 -5.35 23.30
CA GLY A 76 -10.48 -6.46 24.10
C GLY A 76 -9.93 -5.95 25.43
N LYS A 77 -9.74 -6.85 26.39
CA LYS A 77 -9.39 -6.49 27.77
C LYS A 77 -8.00 -5.84 27.92
N ASN A 78 -7.08 -6.12 27.01
CA ASN A 78 -5.72 -5.57 27.03
C ASN A 78 -5.57 -4.31 26.20
N THR A 79 -6.60 -3.89 25.46
CA THR A 79 -6.53 -2.69 24.61
C THR A 79 -6.59 -1.43 25.46
N THR A 80 -5.73 -0.46 25.14
CA THR A 80 -5.57 0.78 25.90
C THR A 80 -5.63 2.03 25.02
N ARG A 81 -5.42 1.88 23.72
CA ARG A 81 -5.30 3.00 22.77
C ARG A 81 -6.64 3.53 22.27
N PHE A 82 -7.68 2.71 22.31
CA PHE A 82 -8.99 3.04 21.74
C PHE A 82 -10.12 2.69 22.67
N LYS A 83 -11.27 3.35 22.47
CA LYS A 83 -12.53 3.10 23.17
C LYS A 83 -13.69 3.02 22.18
N ALA A 84 -14.81 2.45 22.59
CA ALA A 84 -16.03 2.41 21.80
C ALA A 84 -16.44 3.84 21.38
N GLY A 85 -16.82 3.99 20.10
CA GLY A 85 -17.15 5.26 19.48
C GLY A 85 -15.99 5.95 18.77
N ASP A 86 -14.74 5.58 19.02
CA ASP A 86 -13.60 6.16 18.32
C ASP A 86 -13.65 5.85 16.82
N LYS A 87 -13.40 6.86 16.00
CA LYS A 87 -13.22 6.70 14.56
C LYS A 87 -11.78 6.31 14.28
N VAL A 88 -11.61 5.19 13.60
CA VAL A 88 -10.29 4.61 13.32
C VAL A 88 -10.13 4.24 11.86
N TYR A 89 -8.88 4.12 11.45
CA TYR A 89 -8.52 3.59 10.14
C TYR A 89 -7.24 2.76 10.24
N GLY A 90 -7.07 1.82 9.33
CA GLY A 90 -5.91 0.96 9.38
C GLY A 90 -5.81 -0.02 8.23
N ARG A 91 -4.68 -0.70 8.20
CA ARG A 91 -4.43 -1.83 7.33
C ARG A 91 -4.55 -3.11 8.13
N MET A 92 -5.33 -4.06 7.61
CA MET A 92 -5.46 -5.38 8.23
C MET A 92 -4.11 -6.11 8.30
N PRO A 93 -3.81 -6.83 9.38
CA PRO A 93 -2.62 -7.66 9.48
C PRO A 93 -2.49 -8.62 8.30
N LEU A 94 -1.25 -8.83 7.84
CA LEU A 94 -0.97 -9.70 6.67
C LEU A 94 -1.61 -11.08 6.78
N LYS A 95 -1.64 -11.65 8.00
CA LYS A 95 -2.15 -13.01 8.23
C LYS A 95 -3.65 -13.06 8.54
N LYS A 96 -4.28 -11.91 8.78
CA LYS A 96 -5.68 -11.80 9.22
C LYS A 96 -6.37 -10.65 8.49
N ILE A 97 -6.44 -10.72 7.15
CA ILE A 97 -7.20 -9.75 6.35
C ILE A 97 -8.70 -9.97 6.55
N GLY A 98 -9.54 -8.98 6.16
CA GLY A 98 -10.99 -9.11 6.30
C GLY A 98 -11.74 -7.78 6.32
N ALA A 99 -11.23 -6.76 5.61
CA ALA A 99 -11.85 -5.44 5.58
C ALA A 99 -13.13 -5.34 4.73
N PHE A 100 -13.40 -6.29 3.82
CA PHE A 100 -14.63 -6.31 3.02
C PHE A 100 -15.76 -7.02 3.76
N ALA A 101 -16.07 -6.52 4.96
CA ALA A 101 -17.12 -7.04 5.83
C ALA A 101 -17.68 -5.92 6.73
N GLN A 102 -18.88 -6.09 7.26
CA GLN A 102 -19.50 -5.11 8.14
C GLN A 102 -18.73 -4.90 9.45
N TYR A 103 -18.00 -5.91 9.92
CA TYR A 103 -17.16 -5.82 11.12
C TYR A 103 -15.82 -6.51 10.89
N ALA A 104 -14.77 -5.95 11.48
CA ALA A 104 -13.43 -6.50 11.50
C ALA A 104 -12.88 -6.51 12.94
N ALA A 105 -12.28 -7.62 13.36
CA ALA A 105 -11.49 -7.69 14.60
C ALA A 105 -10.01 -7.54 14.21
N ILE A 106 -9.33 -6.58 14.82
CA ILE A 106 -7.98 -6.17 14.47
C ILE A 106 -7.18 -5.77 15.69
N GLU A 107 -5.90 -6.13 15.75
CA GLU A 107 -4.99 -5.71 16.80
C GLU A 107 -4.92 -4.18 16.87
N GLU A 108 -5.00 -3.61 18.10
CA GLU A 108 -4.93 -2.15 18.27
C GLU A 108 -3.64 -1.54 17.72
N SER A 109 -2.56 -2.32 17.66
CA SER A 109 -1.26 -1.91 17.10
C SER A 109 -1.30 -1.59 15.60
N ALA A 110 -2.30 -2.10 14.87
CA ALA A 110 -2.48 -1.92 13.44
C ALA A 110 -3.33 -0.68 13.07
N LEU A 111 -3.90 0.00 14.08
CA LEU A 111 -4.83 1.10 13.91
C LEU A 111 -4.25 2.45 14.33
N ALA A 112 -4.81 3.52 13.75
CA ALA A 112 -4.68 4.89 14.25
C ALA A 112 -6.06 5.57 14.31
N LEU A 113 -6.17 6.65 15.10
CA LEU A 113 -7.33 7.52 15.09
C LEU A 113 -7.46 8.17 13.69
N MET A 114 -8.66 8.13 13.15
CA MET A 114 -8.97 8.77 11.89
C MET A 114 -8.94 10.30 12.07
N PRO A 115 -8.22 11.04 11.21
CA PRO A 115 -8.31 12.50 11.21
C PRO A 115 -9.76 12.98 11.06
N ASP A 116 -10.19 13.92 11.90
CA ASP A 116 -11.57 14.39 11.96
C ASP A 116 -12.02 15.21 10.74
N TYR A 117 -11.07 15.66 9.91
CA TYR A 117 -11.35 16.37 8.66
C TYR A 117 -11.62 15.44 7.46
N LEU A 118 -11.44 14.12 7.62
CA LEU A 118 -11.67 13.13 6.57
C LEU A 118 -13.03 12.46 6.74
N SER A 119 -13.66 12.14 5.62
CA SER A 119 -14.76 11.18 5.55
C SER A 119 -14.21 9.74 5.73
N PHE A 120 -15.09 8.78 6.02
CA PHE A 120 -14.67 7.37 6.11
C PHE A 120 -14.12 6.86 4.80
N GLU A 121 -14.71 7.26 3.66
CA GLU A 121 -14.26 6.89 2.33
C GLU A 121 -12.85 7.41 2.05
N GLU A 122 -12.56 8.66 2.41
CA GLU A 122 -11.23 9.25 2.29
C GLU A 122 -10.23 8.54 3.19
N ALA A 123 -10.57 8.34 4.46
CA ALA A 123 -9.70 7.67 5.42
C ALA A 123 -9.37 6.22 5.02
N ALA A 124 -10.34 5.47 4.48
CA ALA A 124 -10.11 4.11 3.99
C ALA A 124 -9.13 4.05 2.80
N SER A 125 -8.92 5.16 2.09
CA SER A 125 -8.04 5.21 0.91
C SER A 125 -6.56 5.33 1.23
N ILE A 126 -6.20 5.57 2.50
CA ILE A 126 -4.87 6.03 2.92
C ILE A 126 -3.95 4.90 3.42
N PRO A 127 -4.38 3.99 4.32
CA PRO A 127 -3.46 3.17 5.11
C PRO A 127 -2.45 2.38 4.30
N LEU A 128 -2.89 1.64 3.28
CA LEU A 128 -2.00 0.79 2.50
C LEU A 128 -0.96 1.60 1.72
N THR A 129 -1.35 2.71 1.10
CA THR A 129 -0.44 3.53 0.30
C THR A 129 0.51 4.35 1.18
N ALA A 130 0.02 4.91 2.30
CA ALA A 130 0.83 5.65 3.24
C ALA A 130 1.88 4.76 3.92
N LEU A 131 1.47 3.58 4.41
CA LEU A 131 2.38 2.59 5.00
C LEU A 131 3.39 2.07 3.97
N THR A 132 2.98 1.87 2.71
CA THR A 132 3.91 1.47 1.65
C THR A 132 5.00 2.51 1.46
N ALA A 133 4.65 3.79 1.38
CA ALA A 133 5.62 4.88 1.24
C ALA A 133 6.56 4.96 2.46
N MET A 134 6.00 4.98 3.69
CA MET A 134 6.79 5.05 4.92
C MET A 134 7.78 3.89 5.03
N GLN A 135 7.31 2.65 4.83
CA GLN A 135 8.17 1.47 4.93
C GLN A 135 9.21 1.39 3.81
N ALA A 136 8.88 1.85 2.59
CA ALA A 136 9.86 1.95 1.52
C ALA A 136 10.98 2.93 1.87
N PHE A 137 10.63 4.11 2.43
CA PHE A 137 11.62 5.11 2.83
C PHE A 137 12.48 4.65 4.03
N GLU A 138 11.91 3.90 4.97
CA GLU A 138 12.67 3.24 6.05
C GLU A 138 13.66 2.19 5.50
N ILE A 139 13.23 1.37 4.53
CA ILE A 139 14.12 0.39 3.87
C ILE A 139 15.28 1.10 3.16
N MET A 140 15.00 2.22 2.50
CA MET A 140 16.01 3.04 1.82
C MET A 140 16.91 3.81 2.79
N GLN A 141 16.49 3.99 4.06
CA GLN A 141 17.19 4.82 5.06
C GLN A 141 17.40 6.26 4.57
N VAL A 142 16.37 6.85 3.97
CA VAL A 142 16.41 8.18 3.37
C VAL A 142 16.83 9.27 4.38
N LYS A 143 17.53 10.30 3.90
CA LYS A 143 17.96 11.45 4.70
C LYS A 143 17.51 12.75 4.05
N SER A 144 17.25 13.75 4.84
CA SER A 144 16.93 15.09 4.34
C SER A 144 18.03 15.60 3.41
N GLY A 145 17.65 16.24 2.31
CA GLY A 145 18.53 16.72 1.25
C GLY A 145 18.89 15.68 0.18
N GLU A 146 18.51 14.40 0.36
CA GLU A 146 18.68 13.39 -0.69
C GLU A 146 17.57 13.47 -1.74
N SER A 147 17.83 12.93 -2.91
CA SER A 147 16.89 12.89 -4.04
C SER A 147 16.21 11.52 -4.16
N ILE A 148 14.94 11.53 -4.55
CA ILE A 148 14.18 10.31 -4.84
C ILE A 148 13.43 10.42 -6.15
N PHE A 149 13.54 9.39 -6.99
CA PHE A 149 12.67 9.20 -8.14
C PHE A 149 11.55 8.21 -7.80
N ILE A 150 10.31 8.68 -7.85
CA ILE A 150 9.11 7.85 -7.67
C ILE A 150 8.54 7.56 -9.05
N SER A 151 8.77 6.36 -9.57
CA SER A 151 8.27 5.99 -10.90
C SER A 151 6.75 5.81 -10.87
N GLY A 152 6.06 6.36 -11.89
CA GLY A 152 4.59 6.31 -11.93
C GLY A 152 3.89 7.08 -10.80
N GLY A 153 4.48 8.17 -10.29
CA GLY A 153 3.98 8.93 -9.14
C GLY A 153 2.65 9.66 -9.36
N THR A 154 2.03 9.51 -10.52
CA THR A 154 0.65 10.01 -10.76
C THR A 154 -0.44 9.06 -10.27
N GLY A 155 -0.08 7.86 -9.80
CA GLY A 155 -1.00 6.89 -9.23
C GLY A 155 -1.32 7.13 -7.75
N SER A 156 -2.15 6.25 -7.17
CA SER A 156 -2.59 6.35 -5.76
C SER A 156 -1.44 6.28 -4.76
N LEU A 157 -0.39 5.49 -5.05
CA LEU A 157 0.80 5.47 -4.18
C LEU A 157 1.54 6.80 -4.23
N GLY A 158 1.76 7.37 -5.43
CA GLY A 158 2.44 8.65 -5.58
C GLY A 158 1.73 9.80 -4.86
N ALA A 159 0.40 9.77 -4.80
CA ALA A 159 -0.37 10.75 -4.05
C ALA A 159 -0.02 10.77 -2.55
N MET A 160 0.43 9.64 -1.98
CA MET A 160 0.93 9.56 -0.61
C MET A 160 2.46 9.69 -0.52
N ALA A 161 3.19 9.02 -1.41
CA ALA A 161 4.65 8.97 -1.35
C ALA A 161 5.31 10.34 -1.61
N ILE A 162 4.79 11.14 -2.54
CA ILE A 162 5.34 12.46 -2.87
C ILE A 162 5.31 13.41 -1.66
N PRO A 163 4.14 13.69 -1.04
CA PRO A 163 4.09 14.61 0.09
C PRO A 163 4.81 14.07 1.34
N ILE A 164 4.80 12.76 1.57
CA ILE A 164 5.58 12.14 2.66
C ILE A 164 7.09 12.34 2.41
N ALA A 165 7.58 12.06 1.19
CA ALA A 165 8.98 12.28 0.83
C ALA A 165 9.37 13.76 1.01
N LYS A 166 8.51 14.68 0.59
CA LYS A 166 8.71 16.13 0.78
C LYS A 166 8.78 16.51 2.26
N SER A 167 7.92 15.95 3.11
CA SER A 167 7.94 16.19 4.56
C SER A 167 9.22 15.69 5.24
N LEU A 168 9.87 14.68 4.65
CA LEU A 168 11.16 14.15 5.08
C LEU A 168 12.36 14.97 4.53
N GLY A 169 12.09 16.02 3.76
CA GLY A 169 13.11 16.90 3.19
C GLY A 169 13.79 16.34 1.93
N LEU A 170 13.14 15.43 1.21
CA LEU A 170 13.69 14.89 -0.02
C LEU A 170 13.39 15.78 -1.24
N HIS A 171 14.29 15.75 -2.22
CA HIS A 171 14.08 16.28 -3.55
C HIS A 171 13.33 15.25 -4.40
N VAL A 172 12.05 15.50 -4.70
CA VAL A 172 11.16 14.50 -5.31
C VAL A 172 11.06 14.68 -6.81
N TYR A 173 11.41 13.65 -7.54
CA TYR A 173 11.24 13.53 -8.99
C TYR A 173 10.24 12.45 -9.33
N THR A 174 9.42 12.65 -10.35
CA THR A 174 8.43 11.66 -10.78
C THR A 174 8.12 11.77 -12.26
N ASN A 175 7.54 10.71 -12.81
CA ASN A 175 7.03 10.70 -14.18
C ASN A 175 5.54 10.34 -14.22
N GLY A 176 4.90 10.72 -15.30
CA GLY A 176 3.49 10.45 -15.54
C GLY A 176 2.99 11.05 -16.85
N SER A 177 1.68 11.05 -17.06
CA SER A 177 1.07 11.77 -18.16
C SER A 177 0.86 13.24 -17.82
N LYS A 178 0.99 14.13 -18.79
CA LYS A 178 0.95 15.59 -18.66
C LYS A 178 -0.27 16.11 -17.90
N GLU A 179 -1.39 15.46 -18.06
CA GLU A 179 -2.65 15.84 -17.39
C GLU A 179 -2.57 15.85 -15.86
N ASN A 180 -1.60 15.12 -15.30
CA ASN A 180 -1.41 14.99 -13.85
C ASN A 180 -0.27 15.88 -13.31
N GLU A 181 0.43 16.63 -14.15
CA GLU A 181 1.60 17.39 -13.71
C GLU A 181 1.28 18.41 -12.63
N GLU A 182 0.24 19.22 -12.83
CA GLU A 182 -0.15 20.25 -11.86
C GLU A 182 -0.42 19.62 -10.48
N ARG A 183 -1.17 18.52 -10.45
CA ARG A 183 -1.49 17.79 -9.21
C ARG A 183 -0.23 17.30 -8.51
N VAL A 184 0.68 16.62 -9.19
CA VAL A 184 1.88 16.06 -8.52
C VAL A 184 2.89 17.14 -8.13
N ARG A 185 2.95 18.27 -8.85
CA ARG A 185 3.74 19.43 -8.42
C ARG A 185 3.16 20.07 -7.16
N LYS A 186 1.84 20.19 -7.06
CA LYS A 186 1.16 20.67 -5.85
C LYS A 186 1.43 19.74 -4.66
N LEU A 187 1.50 18.43 -4.87
CA LEU A 187 1.89 17.46 -3.84
C LEU A 187 3.35 17.58 -3.39
N GLY A 188 4.20 18.29 -4.12
CA GLY A 188 5.59 18.56 -3.76
C GLY A 188 6.65 17.97 -4.68
N ALA A 189 6.27 17.44 -5.86
CA ALA A 189 7.25 17.01 -6.86
C ALA A 189 8.00 18.22 -7.44
N GLU A 190 9.32 18.25 -7.31
CA GLU A 190 10.18 19.31 -7.82
C GLU A 190 10.40 19.16 -9.33
N ARG A 191 10.48 17.93 -9.82
CA ARG A 191 10.57 17.64 -11.25
C ARG A 191 9.51 16.62 -11.66
N PHE A 192 8.77 16.98 -12.69
CA PHE A 192 7.83 16.10 -13.38
C PHE A 192 8.34 15.81 -14.79
N ILE A 193 8.25 14.54 -15.22
CA ILE A 193 8.70 14.06 -16.53
C ILE A 193 7.50 13.47 -17.26
N ASP A 194 7.10 14.10 -18.35
CA ASP A 194 6.05 13.58 -19.22
C ASP A 194 6.62 12.45 -20.09
N TYR A 195 6.30 11.21 -19.74
CA TYR A 195 6.83 10.01 -20.42
C TYR A 195 6.46 9.92 -21.90
N LYS A 196 5.50 10.74 -22.37
CA LYS A 196 5.14 10.82 -23.79
C LYS A 196 6.09 11.72 -24.59
N LYS A 197 6.85 12.59 -23.92
CA LYS A 197 7.72 13.59 -24.55
C LYS A 197 9.20 13.37 -24.29
N GLU A 198 9.53 12.87 -23.09
CA GLU A 198 10.92 12.69 -22.69
C GLU A 198 11.10 11.39 -21.89
N ASN A 199 12.28 10.79 -22.04
CA ASN A 199 12.63 9.61 -21.26
C ASN A 199 13.38 10.07 -20.00
N TYR A 200 12.94 9.64 -18.83
CA TYR A 200 13.57 10.00 -17.57
C TYR A 200 15.04 9.56 -17.48
N VAL A 201 15.44 8.51 -18.22
CA VAL A 201 16.85 8.04 -18.27
C VAL A 201 17.79 9.07 -18.88
N ASP A 202 17.28 9.92 -19.79
CA ASP A 202 18.08 10.93 -20.49
C ASP A 202 18.21 12.23 -19.66
N VAL A 203 17.33 12.42 -18.69
CA VAL A 203 17.20 13.69 -17.96
C VAL A 203 17.44 13.59 -16.46
N LEU A 204 17.48 12.37 -15.89
CA LEU A 204 17.84 12.10 -14.50
C LEU A 204 19.17 11.38 -14.42
N THR A 205 20.02 11.83 -13.50
CA THR A 205 21.30 11.19 -13.20
C THR A 205 21.60 11.28 -11.70
N ASN A 206 22.29 10.28 -11.17
CA ASN A 206 22.77 10.27 -9.78
C ASN A 206 21.68 10.48 -8.72
N VAL A 207 20.47 9.95 -8.94
CA VAL A 207 19.40 9.97 -7.94
C VAL A 207 19.78 9.06 -6.77
N ASP A 208 19.56 9.52 -5.54
CA ASP A 208 19.93 8.77 -4.33
C ASP A 208 19.09 7.53 -4.14
N HIS A 209 17.77 7.64 -4.41
CA HIS A 209 16.79 6.59 -4.19
C HIS A 209 15.81 6.47 -5.36
N VAL A 210 15.31 5.24 -5.58
CA VAL A 210 14.22 4.98 -6.54
C VAL A 210 13.13 4.16 -5.85
N LEU A 211 11.89 4.64 -5.91
CA LEU A 211 10.70 3.87 -5.55
C LEU A 211 10.01 3.41 -6.83
N ASP A 212 10.18 2.12 -7.13
CA ASP A 212 9.58 1.50 -8.32
C ASP A 212 8.14 1.06 -8.06
N THR A 213 7.22 1.58 -8.89
CA THR A 213 5.82 1.18 -8.92
C THR A 213 5.40 0.50 -10.23
N LEU A 214 6.30 0.44 -11.22
CA LEU A 214 6.02 -0.02 -12.58
C LEU A 214 6.48 -1.47 -12.84
N GLY A 215 7.58 -1.86 -12.20
CA GLY A 215 8.06 -3.25 -12.18
C GLY A 215 9.02 -3.61 -13.31
N ASP A 216 9.06 -4.89 -13.64
CA ASP A 216 10.10 -5.61 -14.37
C ASP A 216 10.63 -4.90 -15.63
N ARG A 217 9.77 -4.24 -16.40
CA ARG A 217 10.18 -3.56 -17.65
C ARG A 217 10.98 -2.29 -17.39
N GLU A 218 10.70 -1.58 -16.29
CA GLU A 218 11.33 -0.30 -15.96
C GLU A 218 12.58 -0.45 -15.08
N LEU A 219 12.66 -1.49 -14.26
CA LEU A 219 13.78 -1.71 -13.34
C LEU A 219 15.18 -1.54 -14.00
N PRO A 220 15.46 -2.04 -15.24
CA PRO A 220 16.75 -1.80 -15.89
C PRO A 220 17.06 -0.33 -16.13
N ASN A 221 16.06 0.48 -16.42
CA ASN A 221 16.19 1.91 -16.65
C ASN A 221 16.35 2.68 -15.33
N GLU A 222 15.62 2.27 -14.30
CA GLU A 222 15.68 2.84 -12.97
C GLU A 222 17.07 2.66 -12.33
N PHE A 223 17.73 1.53 -12.54
CA PHE A 223 19.13 1.34 -12.13
C PHE A 223 20.12 2.28 -12.83
N LYS A 224 19.82 2.75 -14.05
CA LYS A 224 20.71 3.69 -14.77
C LYS A 224 20.69 5.09 -14.17
N VAL A 225 19.53 5.56 -13.68
CA VAL A 225 19.40 6.89 -13.08
C VAL A 225 19.86 6.93 -11.63
N LEU A 226 19.93 5.78 -10.97
CA LEU A 226 20.33 5.64 -9.59
C LEU A 226 21.85 5.86 -9.43
N LYS A 227 22.26 6.67 -8.45
CA LYS A 227 23.69 6.89 -8.15
C LYS A 227 24.41 5.59 -7.76
N LYS A 228 25.72 5.61 -7.84
CA LYS A 228 26.55 4.54 -7.25
C LYS A 228 26.30 4.46 -5.75
N GLY A 229 25.97 3.25 -5.27
CA GLY A 229 25.61 3.04 -3.85
C GLY A 229 24.18 3.44 -3.48
N GLY A 230 23.37 3.89 -4.42
CA GLY A 230 21.97 4.26 -4.19
C GLY A 230 21.05 3.06 -3.95
N ASN A 231 19.84 3.32 -3.48
CA ASN A 231 18.88 2.30 -3.07
C ASN A 231 17.63 2.30 -3.95
N LEU A 232 17.24 1.13 -4.46
CA LEU A 232 16.00 0.92 -5.18
C LEU A 232 15.09 -0.01 -4.38
N VAL A 233 13.86 0.44 -4.11
CA VAL A 233 12.81 -0.40 -3.53
C VAL A 233 11.70 -0.57 -4.55
N SER A 234 11.33 -1.82 -4.84
CA SER A 234 10.31 -2.17 -5.81
C SER A 234 9.09 -2.81 -5.15
N LEU A 235 7.90 -2.40 -5.62
CA LEU A 235 6.62 -3.02 -5.26
C LEU A 235 6.22 -4.13 -6.25
N ARG A 236 6.76 -4.11 -7.45
CA ARG A 236 6.31 -4.96 -8.57
C ARG A 236 7.40 -5.83 -9.18
N GLY A 237 8.61 -5.74 -8.65
CA GLY A 237 9.69 -6.66 -8.98
C GLY A 237 9.55 -8.00 -8.26
N LEU A 238 10.62 -8.79 -8.26
CA LEU A 238 10.63 -10.08 -7.58
C LEU A 238 11.22 -9.95 -6.16
N PRO A 239 10.64 -10.63 -5.17
CA PRO A 239 11.25 -10.74 -3.85
C PRO A 239 12.65 -11.32 -3.93
N ASN A 240 13.58 -10.83 -3.11
CA ASN A 240 14.95 -11.27 -3.04
C ASN A 240 15.34 -11.80 -1.64
N GLY A 241 16.58 -12.23 -1.48
CA GLY A 241 17.09 -12.75 -0.21
C GLY A 241 17.04 -11.70 0.92
N ARG A 242 17.28 -10.41 0.62
CA ARG A 242 17.20 -9.32 1.60
C ARG A 242 15.78 -9.17 2.15
N PHE A 243 14.76 -9.18 1.28
CA PHE A 243 13.36 -9.20 1.66
C PHE A 243 13.03 -10.37 2.59
N ALA A 244 13.41 -11.59 2.21
CA ALA A 244 13.10 -12.77 3.01
C ALA A 244 13.78 -12.76 4.37
N LYS A 245 15.03 -12.28 4.46
CA LYS A 245 15.78 -12.11 5.72
C LYS A 245 15.15 -11.05 6.62
N ARG A 246 14.79 -9.86 6.07
CA ARG A 246 14.12 -8.78 6.80
C ARG A 246 12.79 -9.24 7.41
N ASN A 247 12.04 -10.06 6.67
CA ASN A 247 10.77 -10.63 7.13
C ASN A 247 10.92 -11.94 7.93
N LYS A 248 12.13 -12.29 8.38
CA LYS A 248 12.42 -13.48 9.22
C LYS A 248 11.80 -14.78 8.67
N MET A 249 11.79 -14.92 7.35
CA MET A 249 11.24 -16.10 6.68
C MET A 249 12.12 -17.33 6.92
N SER A 250 11.54 -18.53 6.73
CA SER A 250 12.29 -19.78 6.86
C SER A 250 13.49 -19.83 5.90
N MET A 251 14.52 -20.59 6.24
CA MET A 251 15.74 -20.74 5.42
C MET A 251 15.40 -21.17 3.97
N PHE A 252 14.46 -22.08 3.82
CA PHE A 252 13.97 -22.51 2.49
C PHE A 252 13.44 -21.32 1.68
N LYS A 253 12.57 -20.49 2.26
CA LYS A 253 12.05 -19.29 1.58
C LYS A 253 13.15 -18.27 1.30
N GLN A 254 14.14 -18.12 2.19
CA GLN A 254 15.28 -17.22 1.95
C GLN A 254 16.07 -17.65 0.70
N ILE A 255 16.36 -18.94 0.55
CA ILE A 255 17.05 -19.47 -0.63
C ILE A 255 16.19 -19.29 -1.89
N LEU A 256 14.89 -19.62 -1.81
CA LEU A 256 13.97 -19.48 -2.94
C LEU A 256 13.91 -18.03 -3.44
N PHE A 257 13.73 -17.06 -2.55
CA PHE A 257 13.67 -15.65 -2.92
C PHE A 257 15.02 -15.07 -3.32
N GLN A 258 16.13 -15.59 -2.78
CA GLN A 258 17.47 -15.25 -3.26
C GLN A 258 17.66 -15.64 -4.74
N ILE A 259 17.15 -16.81 -5.12
CA ILE A 259 17.20 -17.27 -6.52
C ILE A 259 16.26 -16.41 -7.38
N ALA A 260 15.03 -16.16 -6.92
CA ALA A 260 14.05 -15.38 -7.67
C ALA A 260 14.51 -13.94 -7.95
N GLY A 261 15.05 -13.25 -6.94
CA GLY A 261 15.53 -11.86 -7.06
C GLY A 261 16.93 -11.70 -7.64
N ARG A 262 17.65 -12.82 -7.91
CA ARG A 262 19.07 -12.79 -8.31
C ARG A 262 19.37 -11.89 -9.52
N LYS A 263 18.43 -11.79 -10.47
CA LYS A 263 18.56 -10.91 -11.64
C LYS A 263 18.78 -9.45 -11.21
N TYR A 264 17.96 -8.96 -10.31
CA TYR A 264 18.00 -7.57 -9.84
C TYR A 264 19.14 -7.32 -8.88
N ASP A 265 19.45 -8.27 -8.00
CA ASP A 265 20.63 -8.20 -7.12
C ASP A 265 21.93 -8.10 -7.93
N LYS A 266 22.04 -8.84 -9.05
CA LYS A 266 23.20 -8.74 -9.96
C LYS A 266 23.26 -7.40 -10.68
N MET A 267 22.10 -6.83 -11.07
CA MET A 267 22.04 -5.51 -11.70
C MET A 267 22.51 -4.42 -10.73
N ALA A 268 21.98 -4.44 -9.51
CA ALA A 268 22.35 -3.52 -8.45
C ALA A 268 23.86 -3.60 -8.12
N ALA A 269 24.40 -4.80 -8.02
CA ALA A 269 25.80 -5.03 -7.65
C ALA A 269 26.81 -4.40 -8.63
N LYS A 270 26.47 -4.20 -9.92
CA LYS A 270 27.36 -3.59 -10.93
C LYS A 270 27.83 -2.19 -10.52
N ASN A 271 26.96 -1.41 -9.88
CA ASN A 271 27.24 -0.05 -9.43
C ASN A 271 27.22 0.08 -7.89
N LYS A 272 27.41 -1.02 -7.14
CA LYS A 272 27.29 -1.05 -5.68
C LYS A 272 25.94 -0.55 -5.15
N GLN A 273 24.91 -0.53 -5.99
CA GLN A 273 23.54 -0.17 -5.65
C GLN A 273 22.88 -1.30 -4.85
N THR A 274 21.74 -1.01 -4.22
CA THR A 274 20.90 -2.02 -3.55
C THR A 274 19.56 -2.18 -4.24
N TYR A 275 19.06 -3.39 -4.24
CA TYR A 275 17.71 -3.74 -4.63
C TYR A 275 16.98 -4.35 -3.45
N ASP A 276 15.80 -3.84 -3.14
CA ASP A 276 14.91 -4.40 -2.14
C ASP A 276 13.50 -4.52 -2.72
N PHE A 277 12.82 -5.60 -2.36
CA PHE A 277 11.39 -5.77 -2.60
C PHE A 277 10.63 -5.41 -1.32
N ILE A 278 9.48 -4.74 -1.46
CA ILE A 278 8.61 -4.42 -0.33
C ILE A 278 7.28 -5.18 -0.43
N PHE A 279 6.85 -5.74 0.69
CA PHE A 279 5.50 -6.21 0.93
C PHE A 279 5.04 -5.55 2.22
N VAL A 280 4.20 -4.54 2.11
CA VAL A 280 3.79 -3.68 3.20
C VAL A 280 3.06 -4.45 4.30
N HIS A 281 3.29 -4.11 5.55
CA HIS A 281 2.60 -4.67 6.71
C HIS A 281 1.83 -3.56 7.47
N GLU A 282 1.00 -3.98 8.42
CA GLU A 282 0.29 -3.12 9.34
C GLU A 282 1.24 -2.38 10.29
N ASP A 283 0.94 -1.11 10.58
CA ASP A 283 1.67 -0.33 11.58
C ASP A 283 0.87 0.94 11.96
N GLY A 284 0.18 0.89 13.10
CA GLY A 284 -0.59 2.02 13.62
C GLY A 284 0.28 3.20 14.02
N LYS A 285 1.54 2.96 14.49
CA LYS A 285 2.45 4.06 14.85
C LYS A 285 2.91 4.85 13.62
N GLN A 286 3.12 4.16 12.49
CA GLN A 286 3.41 4.86 11.22
C GLN A 286 2.19 5.67 10.77
N LEU A 287 0.97 5.17 10.94
CA LEU A 287 -0.25 5.95 10.66
C LEU A 287 -0.39 7.16 11.59
N ASP A 288 -0.05 7.02 12.89
CA ASP A 288 0.01 8.17 13.81
C ASP A 288 1.03 9.22 13.35
N ARG A 289 2.19 8.81 12.81
CA ARG A 289 3.16 9.73 12.20
C ARG A 289 2.61 10.40 10.94
N ILE A 290 1.85 9.69 10.11
CA ILE A 290 1.15 10.26 8.96
C ILE A 290 0.17 11.35 9.43
N ASN A 291 -0.58 11.11 10.51
CA ASN A 291 -1.48 12.11 11.10
C ASN A 291 -0.74 13.36 11.64
N GLN A 292 0.54 13.23 12.03
CA GLN A 292 1.37 14.36 12.44
C GLN A 292 1.90 15.16 11.24
N ILE A 293 2.26 14.47 10.14
CA ILE A 293 2.72 15.12 8.90
C ILE A 293 1.56 15.89 8.26
N PHE A 294 0.37 15.30 8.26
CA PHE A 294 -0.83 15.89 7.67
C PHE A 294 -1.83 16.30 8.76
N ASN A 295 -2.38 17.47 8.63
CA ASN A 295 -3.35 18.04 9.57
C ASN A 295 -4.35 18.94 8.83
N LYS A 296 -5.23 19.64 9.56
CA LYS A 296 -6.25 20.53 8.95
C LYS A 296 -5.67 21.67 8.08
N THR A 297 -4.46 22.13 8.39
CA THR A 297 -3.79 23.20 7.61
C THR A 297 -3.05 22.63 6.40
N HIS A 298 -2.62 21.38 6.45
CA HIS A 298 -1.97 20.65 5.38
C HIS A 298 -2.66 19.27 5.25
N PRO A 299 -3.88 19.21 4.73
CA PRO A 299 -4.66 17.97 4.70
C PRO A 299 -4.07 16.97 3.70
N ILE A 300 -4.32 15.69 3.95
CA ILE A 300 -4.08 14.64 2.95
C ILE A 300 -5.02 14.89 1.77
N GLU A 301 -4.46 15.03 0.58
CA GLU A 301 -5.24 15.06 -0.65
C GLU A 301 -5.52 13.63 -1.09
N THR A 302 -6.73 13.16 -0.86
CA THR A 302 -7.19 11.86 -1.34
C THR A 302 -7.79 12.00 -2.74
N SER A 303 -7.65 10.97 -3.55
CA SER A 303 -8.27 10.90 -4.87
C SER A 303 -9.13 9.64 -4.94
N ILE A 304 -10.43 9.81 -4.70
CA ILE A 304 -11.42 8.74 -4.85
C ILE A 304 -11.95 8.78 -6.28
N ASP A 305 -11.88 7.66 -6.98
CA ASP A 305 -12.37 7.54 -8.35
C ASP A 305 -13.83 7.06 -8.38
N THR A 306 -14.15 6.02 -7.63
CA THR A 306 -15.52 5.45 -7.61
C THR A 306 -15.80 4.80 -6.26
N ILE A 307 -17.03 4.96 -5.80
CA ILE A 307 -17.56 4.29 -4.60
C ILE A 307 -18.57 3.25 -5.04
N PHE A 308 -18.40 2.02 -4.56
CA PHE A 308 -19.30 0.88 -4.78
C PHE A 308 -19.91 0.44 -3.44
N SER A 309 -21.01 -0.28 -3.49
CA SER A 309 -21.53 -1.02 -2.33
C SER A 309 -20.77 -2.33 -2.13
N LEU A 310 -20.91 -2.98 -0.96
CA LEU A 310 -20.30 -4.28 -0.72
C LEU A 310 -20.81 -5.35 -1.71
N ASP A 311 -22.08 -5.28 -2.10
CA ASP A 311 -22.68 -6.22 -3.07
C ASP A 311 -22.07 -6.07 -4.49
N GLN A 312 -21.45 -4.92 -4.78
CA GLN A 312 -20.76 -4.63 -6.04
C GLN A 312 -19.24 -4.88 -5.98
N ILE A 313 -18.76 -5.64 -4.99
CA ILE A 313 -17.32 -5.86 -4.77
C ILE A 313 -16.59 -6.42 -6.01
N ASN A 314 -17.23 -7.31 -6.75
CA ASN A 314 -16.63 -7.91 -7.94
C ASN A 314 -16.48 -6.91 -9.10
N GLU A 315 -17.39 -5.95 -9.24
CA GLU A 315 -17.26 -4.84 -10.19
C GLU A 315 -16.08 -3.94 -9.82
N ALA A 316 -15.96 -3.62 -8.52
CA ALA A 316 -14.87 -2.80 -7.99
C ALA A 316 -13.48 -3.47 -8.20
N LEU A 317 -13.37 -4.77 -7.91
CA LEU A 317 -12.16 -5.56 -8.16
C LEU A 317 -11.79 -5.60 -9.64
N ASN A 318 -12.77 -5.83 -10.52
CA ASN A 318 -12.57 -5.82 -11.97
C ASN A 318 -12.12 -4.45 -12.50
N LYS A 319 -12.67 -3.35 -11.95
CA LYS A 319 -12.25 -2.00 -12.30
C LYS A 319 -10.77 -1.78 -11.99
N VAL A 320 -10.32 -2.15 -10.78
CA VAL A 320 -8.93 -2.03 -10.35
C VAL A 320 -8.01 -2.93 -11.17
N ARG A 321 -8.42 -4.19 -11.43
CA ARG A 321 -7.68 -5.16 -12.25
C ARG A 321 -7.41 -4.63 -13.66
N ASN A 322 -8.39 -4.00 -14.27
CA ASN A 322 -8.29 -3.49 -15.64
C ASN A 322 -7.51 -2.16 -15.76
N GLY A 323 -6.97 -1.64 -14.66
CA GLY A 323 -6.20 -0.39 -14.64
C GLY A 323 -7.01 0.85 -15.03
N LYS A 324 -8.33 0.81 -14.90
CA LYS A 324 -9.24 1.90 -15.28
C LYS A 324 -9.49 2.91 -14.16
N SER A 325 -8.88 2.71 -12.99
CA SER A 325 -9.05 3.62 -11.84
C SER A 325 -8.14 4.84 -11.99
N LYS A 326 -8.72 6.02 -11.87
CA LYS A 326 -8.00 7.32 -11.84
C LYS A 326 -7.74 7.81 -10.41
N GLY A 327 -7.90 6.94 -9.42
CA GLY A 327 -7.78 7.18 -7.99
C GLY A 327 -8.10 5.90 -7.23
N LYS A 328 -8.47 6.01 -5.97
CA LYS A 328 -8.89 4.87 -5.14
C LYS A 328 -10.32 4.43 -5.46
N THR A 329 -10.51 3.14 -5.54
CA THR A 329 -11.82 2.50 -5.61
C THR A 329 -12.24 2.11 -4.20
N ILE A 330 -13.37 2.60 -3.74
CA ILE A 330 -13.86 2.45 -2.36
C ILE A 330 -15.10 1.55 -2.33
N ILE A 331 -15.20 0.75 -1.30
CA ILE A 331 -16.41 0.00 -0.92
C ILE A 331 -17.02 0.69 0.29
N LYS A 332 -18.20 1.24 0.13
CA LYS A 332 -19.01 1.74 1.24
C LYS A 332 -19.73 0.57 1.89
N ILE A 333 -19.59 0.43 3.22
CA ILE A 333 -20.09 -0.71 4.00
C ILE A 333 -21.06 -0.21 5.06
N GLY A 334 -22.33 -0.59 4.91
CA GLY A 334 -23.41 -0.14 5.77
C GLY A 334 -23.84 1.32 5.49
N GLU A 335 -24.98 1.71 6.06
CA GLU A 335 -25.48 3.08 6.07
C GLU A 335 -24.73 3.98 7.08
#